data_b4a300e9995e3c2289d8c97a8320a05f
#
_entry.id   b4a300e9995e3c2289d8c97a8320a05f
#
_cell.length_a   1.000
_cell.length_b   1.000
_cell.length_c   1.000
_cell.angle_alpha   90.00
_cell.angle_beta   90.00
_cell.angle_gamma   90.00
#
_symmetry.space_group_name_H-M   'P 1'
#
loop_
_entity.id
_entity.type
_entity.pdbx_description
1 polymer ?
#
loop_
_entity_poly.entity_id
_entity_poly.type
_entity_poly.pdbx_seq_one_letter_code
_entity_poly.pdbx_strand_id
1 'polypeptide(L)' 'MYNVMIVDDELWFRSYLKELIDQSGSEFLVCAQAANGAEALKILAAQPVDVVIADVLMPVMDGVELMQHLSDLPHR' A
#
# COMPACT_ATOMS: atom_id res chain seq x y z
N MET A 1 14.56 -6.98 -4.91
CA MET A 1 13.13 -6.88 -5.21
C MET A 1 12.48 -5.88 -4.27
N TYR A 2 11.61 -5.04 -4.76
CA TYR A 2 10.96 -4.02 -3.96
C TYR A 2 9.59 -4.47 -3.52
N ASN A 3 9.30 -4.35 -2.23
CA ASN A 3 8.01 -4.73 -1.66
C ASN A 3 7.02 -3.58 -1.83
N VAL A 4 5.88 -3.88 -2.44
CA VAL A 4 4.83 -2.90 -2.74
C VAL A 4 3.58 -3.22 -1.93
N MET A 5 2.98 -2.21 -1.32
CA MET A 5 1.66 -2.31 -0.72
C MET A 5 0.67 -1.49 -1.52
N ILE A 6 -0.49 -2.06 -1.81
CA ILE A 6 -1.58 -1.38 -2.49
C ILE A 6 -2.66 -1.07 -1.45
N VAL A 7 -3.07 0.20 -1.38
CA VAL A 7 -4.09 0.67 -0.45
C VAL A 7 -5.22 1.30 -1.25
N ASP A 8 -6.38 0.65 -1.24
CA ASP A 8 -7.56 1.12 -1.95
C ASP A 8 -8.79 0.44 -1.34
N ASP A 9 -9.91 1.16 -1.26
CA ASP A 9 -11.13 0.61 -0.70
C ASP A 9 -11.86 -0.36 -1.62
N GLU A 10 -11.44 -0.44 -2.88
CA GLU A 10 -12.06 -1.33 -3.86
C GLU A 10 -11.21 -2.55 -4.14
N LEU A 11 -11.73 -3.71 -3.74
CA LEU A 11 -11.03 -4.98 -3.89
C LEU A 11 -10.67 -5.29 -5.34
N TRP A 12 -11.58 -5.03 -6.27
CA TRP A 12 -11.34 -5.32 -7.69
C TRP A 12 -10.15 -4.53 -8.22
N PHE A 13 -9.99 -3.29 -7.78
CA PHE A 13 -8.89 -2.43 -8.23
C PHE A 13 -7.56 -2.89 -7.66
N ARG A 14 -7.55 -3.26 -6.36
CA ARG A 14 -6.33 -3.83 -5.75
C ARG A 14 -5.89 -5.10 -6.48
N SER A 15 -6.85 -5.97 -6.78
CA SER A 15 -6.57 -7.23 -7.49
C SER A 15 -6.05 -6.97 -8.90
N TYR A 16 -6.63 -6.00 -9.58
CA TYR A 16 -6.20 -5.62 -10.93
C TYR A 16 -4.76 -5.08 -10.92
N LEU A 17 -4.44 -4.18 -10.01
CA LEU A 17 -3.09 -3.63 -9.90
C LEU A 17 -2.07 -4.72 -9.55
N LYS A 18 -2.42 -5.59 -8.62
CA LYS A 18 -1.54 -6.71 -8.24
C LYS A 18 -1.22 -7.56 -9.46
N GLU A 19 -2.23 -7.88 -10.24
CA GLU A 19 -2.04 -8.71 -11.43
C GLU A 19 -1.17 -8.01 -12.46
N LEU A 20 -1.38 -6.72 -12.69
CA LEU A 20 -0.54 -5.94 -13.61
C LEU A 20 0.92 -5.94 -13.15
N ILE A 21 1.17 -5.72 -11.88
CA ILE A 21 2.53 -5.69 -11.34
C ILE A 21 3.18 -7.06 -11.44
N ASP A 22 2.45 -8.12 -11.10
CA ASP A 22 2.96 -9.49 -11.16
C ASP A 22 3.31 -9.88 -12.60
N GLN A 23 2.51 -9.44 -13.58
CA GLN A 23 2.73 -9.77 -14.99
C GLN A 23 3.78 -8.93 -15.67
N SER A 24 4.18 -7.81 -15.06
CA SER A 24 5.12 -6.88 -15.70
C SER A 24 6.54 -7.43 -15.80
N GLY A 25 6.88 -8.45 -15.04
CA GLY A 25 8.24 -8.97 -14.99
C GLY A 25 9.22 -8.01 -14.30
N SER A 26 8.70 -7.05 -13.54
CA SER A 26 9.50 -6.03 -12.88
C SER A 26 10.11 -6.56 -11.58
N GLU A 27 10.93 -5.70 -10.95
CA GLU A 27 11.52 -5.98 -9.65
C GLU A 27 10.55 -5.70 -8.49
N PHE A 28 9.28 -5.39 -8.79
CA PHE A 28 8.28 -5.08 -7.77
C PHE A 28 7.47 -6.32 -7.40
N LEU A 29 7.27 -6.50 -6.11
CA LEU A 29 6.47 -7.59 -5.56
C LEU A 29 5.37 -6.98 -4.68
N VAL A 30 4.11 -7.28 -4.99
CA VAL A 30 3.00 -6.86 -4.13
C VAL A 30 2.99 -7.77 -2.90
N CYS A 31 3.48 -7.25 -1.79
CA CYS A 31 3.60 -8.02 -0.54
C CYS A 31 2.36 -7.89 0.35
N ALA A 32 1.53 -6.86 0.12
CA ALA A 32 0.37 -6.63 0.97
C ALA A 32 -0.66 -5.75 0.27
N GLN A 33 -1.90 -5.86 0.73
CA GLN A 33 -3.00 -5.00 0.29
C GLN A 33 -3.76 -4.55 1.53
N ALA A 34 -4.26 -3.32 1.50
CA ALA A 34 -5.06 -2.75 2.57
C ALA A 34 -6.29 -2.05 1.99
N ALA A 35 -7.40 -2.11 2.70
CA ALA A 35 -8.64 -1.49 2.26
C ALA A 35 -8.75 -0.02 2.67
N ASN A 36 -7.92 0.40 3.61
CA ASN A 36 -7.91 1.78 4.11
C ASN A 36 -6.57 2.08 4.78
N GLY A 37 -6.39 3.34 5.17
CA GLY A 37 -5.15 3.79 5.78
C GLY A 37 -4.86 3.17 7.14
N ALA A 38 -5.90 2.87 7.91
CA ALA A 38 -5.71 2.25 9.22
C ALA A 38 -5.12 0.83 9.09
N GLU A 39 -5.63 0.05 8.13
CA GLU A 39 -5.06 -1.27 7.83
C GLU A 39 -3.63 -1.14 7.31
N ALA A 40 -3.39 -0.15 6.44
CA ALA A 40 -2.06 0.09 5.89
C ALA A 40 -1.04 0.35 6.98
N LEU A 41 -1.38 1.16 7.98
CA LEU A 41 -0.47 1.45 9.09
C LEU A 41 -0.13 0.20 9.89
N LYS A 42 -1.09 -0.69 10.11
CA LYS A 42 -0.84 -1.96 10.79
C LYS A 42 0.15 -2.82 10.02
N ILE A 43 0.01 -2.88 8.71
CA ILE A 43 0.91 -3.65 7.85
C ILE A 43 2.31 -3.04 7.88
N LEU A 44 2.41 -1.71 7.77
CA LEU A 44 3.70 -1.02 7.78
C LEU A 44 4.45 -1.22 9.09
N ALA A 45 3.73 -1.38 10.20
CA ALA A 45 4.35 -1.66 11.49
C ALA A 45 4.85 -3.10 11.60
N ALA A 46 4.30 -4.02 10.79
CA ALA A 46 4.56 -5.45 10.90
C ALA A 46 5.58 -5.98 9.89
N GLN A 47 5.76 -5.30 8.75
CA GLN A 47 6.64 -5.80 7.71
C GLN A 47 7.23 -4.66 6.88
N PRO A 48 8.40 -4.90 6.25
CA PRO A 48 9.03 -3.87 5.41
C PRO A 48 8.26 -3.66 4.11
N VAL A 49 8.05 -2.39 3.76
CA VAL A 49 7.40 -1.99 2.52
C VAL A 49 8.24 -0.86 1.92
N ASP A 50 8.57 -0.99 0.63
CA ASP A 50 9.39 0.00 -0.07
C ASP A 50 8.55 1.04 -0.79
N VAL A 51 7.38 0.63 -1.33
CA VAL A 51 6.51 1.48 -2.13
C VAL A 51 5.08 1.29 -1.69
N VAL A 52 4.36 2.39 -1.52
CA VAL A 52 2.93 2.39 -1.21
C VAL A 52 2.19 3.06 -2.36
N ILE A 53 1.21 2.35 -2.92
CA ILE A 53 0.28 2.90 -3.91
C ILE A 53 -1.04 3.09 -3.19
N ALA A 54 -1.49 4.33 -3.02
CA ALA A 54 -2.66 4.64 -2.21
C ALA A 54 -3.62 5.58 -2.93
N ASP A 55 -4.92 5.32 -2.77
CA ASP A 55 -5.97 6.26 -3.15
C ASP A 55 -6.02 7.36 -2.09
N VAL A 56 -6.14 8.60 -2.53
CA VAL A 56 -6.21 9.76 -1.63
C VAL A 56 -7.51 9.80 -0.84
N LEU A 57 -8.61 9.35 -1.43
CA LEU A 57 -9.95 9.40 -0.82
C LEU A 57 -10.38 8.01 -0.34
N MET A 58 -10.04 7.67 0.89
CA MET A 58 -10.43 6.41 1.52
C MET A 58 -11.36 6.67 2.71
N PRO A 59 -12.32 5.74 2.98
CA PRO A 59 -13.40 6.01 3.94
C PRO A 59 -12.97 6.09 5.41
N VAL A 60 -11.90 5.39 5.81
CA VAL A 60 -11.47 5.34 7.22
C VAL A 60 -10.33 6.32 7.48
N MET A 61 -9.34 6.31 6.59
CA MET A 61 -8.21 7.22 6.66
C MET A 61 -7.82 7.52 5.23
N ASP A 62 -7.88 8.78 4.81
CA ASP A 62 -7.57 9.12 3.42
C ASP A 62 -6.07 9.08 3.16
N GLY A 63 -5.69 9.18 1.88
CA GLY A 63 -4.30 9.08 1.48
C GLY A 63 -3.44 10.19 2.05
N VAL A 64 -4.01 11.38 2.31
CA VAL A 64 -3.28 12.50 2.89
C VAL A 64 -2.93 12.20 4.34
N GLU A 65 -3.90 11.70 5.13
CA GLU A 65 -3.64 11.29 6.52
C GLU A 65 -2.61 10.17 6.58
N LEU A 66 -2.73 9.19 5.68
CA LEU A 66 -1.77 8.10 5.61
C LEU A 66 -0.35 8.62 5.36
N MET A 67 -0.19 9.56 4.44
CA MET A 67 1.11 10.13 4.14
C MET A 67 1.70 10.88 5.33
N GLN A 68 0.87 11.57 6.11
CA GLN A 68 1.32 12.24 7.33
C GLN A 68 1.82 11.24 8.36
N HIS A 69 1.11 10.12 8.53
CA HIS A 69 1.54 9.06 9.44
C HIS A 69 2.82 8.38 8.97
N LEU A 70 2.99 8.22 7.66
CA LEU A 70 4.19 7.62 7.10
C LEU A 70 5.45 8.41 7.44
N SER A 71 5.34 9.73 7.52
CA SER A 71 6.50 10.57 7.87
C SER A 71 6.96 10.37 9.30
N ASP A 72 6.12 9.81 10.17
CA ASP A 72 6.45 9.54 11.57
C ASP A 72 7.03 8.13 11.80
N LEU A 73 7.05 7.29 10.76
CA LEU A 73 7.58 5.94 10.86
C LEU A 73 9.09 5.92 10.65
N PRO A 74 9.80 4.96 11.26
CA PRO A 74 11.22 4.79 10.99
C PRO A 74 11.44 4.43 9.53
N HIS A 75 12.39 5.07 8.89
CA HIS A 75 12.77 4.79 7.52
C HIS A 75 14.07 4.02 7.48
N ARG A 76 14.20 3.22 6.44
CA ARG A 76 15.44 2.52 6.18
C ARG A 76 16.39 3.38 5.39
#